data_47d04c7199c7d0423ae18fdf8eb71b40
#
_entry.id   47d04c7199c7d0423ae18fdf8eb71b40
#
_cell.length_a   1.000
_cell.length_b   1.000
_cell.length_c   1.000
_cell.angle_alpha   90.00
_cell.angle_beta   90.00
_cell.angle_gamma   90.00
#
_symmetry.space_group_name_H-M   'P 1'
#
loop_
_entity.id
_entity.type
_entity.pdbx_description
1 polymer ?
#
loop_
_entity_poly.entity_id
_entity_poly.type
_entity_poly.pdbx_seq_one_letter_code
_entity_poly.pdbx_strand_id
1 'polypeptide(L)'
;LLNFYNTLKQLGFNPKHIVDIGANHGTWTREALQHFPDAYYTLLEPQSWLKDSMLDLLEKNDKINFYPVGAGEKNGSFNFTIVDRDDSCSFRYTKEEAEREGFKQIEIPVVALNDLLLDSELPTPDIIKIDAEGLDIEVLKGASNYFGKTEVFMVEAGVVNKVFSNSFLKLINFMDENNYRLFEITDLNRPFTPNVLWLVELVFVKKNGFLDSKIIS
;
A
#
# COMPACT_ATOMS: atom_id res chain seq x y z
N LEU A 1 3.95 5.78 12.39
CA LEU A 1 2.50 5.85 12.07
C LEU A 1 1.68 6.56 13.14
N LEU A 2 1.83 6.25 14.42
CA LEU A 2 1.03 6.85 15.51
C LEU A 2 0.95 8.38 15.46
N ASN A 3 2.10 9.06 15.30
CA ASN A 3 2.13 10.52 15.21
C ASN A 3 1.37 11.03 13.97
N PHE A 4 1.48 10.33 12.85
CA PHE A 4 0.78 10.68 11.61
C PHE A 4 -0.75 10.59 11.76
N TYR A 5 -1.28 9.48 12.29
CA TYR A 5 -2.71 9.35 12.52
C TYR A 5 -3.26 10.39 13.50
N ASN A 6 -2.51 10.69 14.56
CA ASN A 6 -2.87 11.77 15.49
C ASN A 6 -2.90 13.13 14.78
N THR A 7 -1.95 13.40 13.90
CA THR A 7 -1.93 14.64 13.08
C THR A 7 -3.16 14.69 12.18
N LEU A 8 -3.54 13.62 11.48
CA LEU A 8 -4.75 13.57 10.66
C LEU A 8 -6.01 13.92 11.49
N LYS A 9 -6.15 13.33 12.68
CA LYS A 9 -7.28 13.61 13.60
C LYS A 9 -7.28 15.05 14.08
N GLN A 10 -6.13 15.62 14.44
CA GLN A 10 -6.02 17.01 14.87
C GLN A 10 -6.37 18.00 13.75
N LEU A 11 -6.07 17.64 12.50
CA LEU A 11 -6.47 18.41 11.31
C LEU A 11 -7.96 18.24 10.97
N GLY A 12 -8.67 17.37 11.68
CA GLY A 12 -10.09 17.09 11.46
C GLY A 12 -10.37 16.12 10.30
N PHE A 13 -9.38 15.37 9.84
CA PHE A 13 -9.55 14.36 8.80
C PHE A 13 -10.15 13.08 9.39
N ASN A 14 -11.24 12.62 8.79
CA ASN A 14 -11.97 11.41 9.22
C ASN A 14 -12.31 10.57 7.98
N PRO A 15 -11.42 9.64 7.59
CA PRO A 15 -11.61 8.81 6.41
C PRO A 15 -12.84 7.91 6.55
N LYS A 16 -13.53 7.70 5.42
CA LYS A 16 -14.70 6.81 5.32
C LYS A 16 -14.33 5.45 4.75
N HIS A 17 -13.32 5.41 3.89
CA HIS A 17 -12.83 4.18 3.26
C HIS A 17 -11.31 4.22 3.16
N ILE A 18 -10.69 3.15 3.61
CA ILE A 18 -9.24 2.92 3.61
C ILE A 18 -8.95 1.65 2.83
N VAL A 19 -8.00 1.71 1.91
CA VAL A 19 -7.50 0.55 1.16
C VAL A 19 -6.08 0.23 1.64
N ASP A 20 -5.84 -1.02 2.03
CA ASP A 20 -4.54 -1.56 2.44
C ASP A 20 -4.09 -2.62 1.43
N ILE A 21 -3.17 -2.25 0.55
CA ILE A 21 -2.58 -3.13 -0.46
C ILE A 21 -1.25 -3.66 0.07
N GLY A 22 -1.10 -4.99 0.07
CA GLY A 22 -0.04 -5.68 0.77
C GLY A 22 -0.32 -5.71 2.28
N ALA A 23 -1.53 -6.19 2.63
CA ALA A 23 -1.97 -6.19 4.02
C ALA A 23 -1.18 -7.15 4.92
N ASN A 24 -0.52 -8.16 4.33
CA ASN A 24 0.27 -9.18 5.02
C ASN A 24 -0.52 -9.76 6.21
N HIS A 25 0.00 -9.71 7.44
CA HIS A 25 -0.71 -10.13 8.66
C HIS A 25 -1.73 -9.10 9.19
N GLY A 26 -2.00 -8.02 8.49
CA GLY A 26 -2.95 -6.98 8.91
C GLY A 26 -2.44 -6.06 10.02
N THR A 27 -1.13 -5.97 10.23
CA THR A 27 -0.54 -5.16 11.30
C THR A 27 -0.83 -3.68 11.10
N TRP A 28 -0.64 -3.17 9.88
CA TRP A 28 -0.95 -1.79 9.53
C TRP A 28 -2.45 -1.48 9.70
N THR A 29 -3.31 -2.36 9.20
CA THR A 29 -4.77 -2.22 9.35
C THR A 29 -5.19 -2.19 10.83
N ARG A 30 -4.59 -3.02 11.73
CA ARG A 30 -4.92 -2.98 13.17
C ARG A 30 -4.57 -1.65 13.80
N GLU A 31 -3.44 -1.06 13.42
CA GLU A 31 -3.04 0.26 13.90
C GLU A 31 -4.00 1.34 13.39
N ALA A 32 -4.34 1.33 12.09
CA ALA A 32 -5.27 2.28 11.50
C ALA A 32 -6.67 2.20 12.15
N LEU A 33 -7.18 1.00 12.45
CA LEU A 33 -8.45 0.78 13.12
C LEU A 33 -8.55 1.41 14.51
N GLN A 34 -7.44 1.51 15.26
CA GLN A 34 -7.43 2.18 16.56
C GLN A 34 -7.72 3.69 16.41
N HIS A 35 -7.43 4.26 15.25
CA HIS A 35 -7.64 5.68 14.97
C HIS A 35 -8.93 5.96 14.20
N PHE A 36 -9.32 5.05 13.30
CA PHE A 36 -10.44 5.20 12.39
C PHE A 36 -11.38 3.97 12.42
N PRO A 37 -11.98 3.65 13.58
CA PRO A 37 -12.80 2.44 13.76
C PRO A 37 -14.09 2.44 12.94
N ASP A 38 -14.54 3.60 12.48
CA ASP A 38 -15.78 3.75 11.72
C ASP A 38 -15.61 3.65 10.21
N ALA A 39 -14.37 3.64 9.71
CA ALA A 39 -14.09 3.53 8.29
C ALA A 39 -14.36 2.10 7.77
N TYR A 40 -14.67 2.01 6.48
CA TYR A 40 -14.59 0.77 5.72
C TYR A 40 -13.13 0.46 5.39
N TYR A 41 -12.79 -0.82 5.33
CA TYR A 41 -11.45 -1.27 4.96
C TYR A 41 -11.52 -2.28 3.82
N THR A 42 -10.70 -2.09 2.79
CA THR A 42 -10.49 -3.04 1.71
C THR A 42 -9.04 -3.50 1.76
N LEU A 43 -8.82 -4.78 2.10
CA LEU A 43 -7.51 -5.39 2.24
C LEU A 43 -7.23 -6.28 1.03
N LEU A 44 -6.07 -6.07 0.39
CA LEU A 44 -5.55 -6.94 -0.67
C LEU A 44 -4.26 -7.59 -0.18
N GLU A 45 -4.20 -8.92 -0.22
CA GLU A 45 -3.01 -9.69 0.13
C GLU A 45 -2.91 -10.93 -0.76
N PRO A 46 -1.86 -11.05 -1.61
CA PRO A 46 -1.70 -12.21 -2.50
C PRO A 46 -1.50 -13.53 -1.77
N GLN A 47 -0.95 -13.51 -0.56
CA GLN A 47 -0.71 -14.69 0.26
C GLN A 47 -1.98 -15.13 1.00
N SER A 48 -2.88 -15.84 0.28
CA SER A 48 -4.19 -16.25 0.83
C SER A 48 -4.09 -17.06 2.13
N TRP A 49 -2.97 -17.72 2.38
CA TRP A 49 -2.71 -18.49 3.60
C TRP A 49 -2.48 -17.61 4.84
N LEU A 50 -2.21 -16.31 4.68
CA LEU A 50 -2.11 -15.36 5.79
C LEU A 50 -3.48 -14.92 6.33
N LYS A 51 -4.59 -15.28 5.64
CA LYS A 51 -5.93 -14.94 6.08
C LYS A 51 -6.21 -15.32 7.53
N ASP A 52 -5.71 -16.49 7.95
CA ASP A 52 -5.93 -16.99 9.31
C ASP A 52 -5.32 -16.08 10.39
N SER A 53 -4.23 -15.37 10.06
CA SER A 53 -3.62 -14.39 10.97
C SER A 53 -4.42 -13.09 11.12
N MET A 54 -5.44 -12.90 10.28
CA MET A 54 -6.31 -11.73 10.26
C MET A 54 -7.76 -12.03 10.71
N LEU A 55 -8.06 -13.23 11.20
CA LEU A 55 -9.41 -13.63 11.60
C LEU A 55 -10.01 -12.70 12.65
N ASP A 56 -9.19 -12.18 13.56
CA ASP A 56 -9.60 -11.19 14.56
C ASP A 56 -10.13 -9.89 13.94
N LEU A 57 -9.62 -9.49 12.77
CA LEU A 57 -10.10 -8.34 12.00
C LEU A 57 -11.38 -8.71 11.23
N LEU A 58 -11.35 -9.83 10.51
CA LEU A 58 -12.38 -10.20 9.53
C LEU A 58 -13.68 -10.69 10.16
N GLU A 59 -13.61 -11.39 11.30
CA GLU A 59 -14.78 -11.94 11.99
C GLU A 59 -15.47 -10.94 12.91
N LYS A 60 -14.76 -9.92 13.38
CA LYS A 60 -15.27 -8.95 14.37
C LYS A 60 -15.72 -7.63 13.76
N ASN A 61 -15.47 -7.41 12.46
CA ASN A 61 -15.77 -6.15 11.82
C ASN A 61 -16.32 -6.36 10.40
N ASP A 62 -17.60 -6.16 10.23
CA ASP A 62 -18.33 -6.28 8.96
C ASP A 62 -17.97 -5.18 7.93
N LYS A 63 -17.20 -4.18 8.34
CA LYS A 63 -16.66 -3.12 7.45
C LYS A 63 -15.33 -3.48 6.81
N ILE A 64 -14.77 -4.68 7.09
CA ILE A 64 -13.50 -5.12 6.52
C ILE A 64 -13.73 -6.16 5.44
N ASN A 65 -13.33 -5.83 4.21
CA ASN A 65 -13.34 -6.75 3.07
C ASN A 65 -11.91 -7.22 2.77
N PHE A 66 -11.72 -8.53 2.60
CA PHE A 66 -10.44 -9.14 2.29
C PHE A 66 -10.47 -9.81 0.92
N TYR A 67 -9.51 -9.48 0.09
CA TYR A 67 -9.32 -10.03 -1.25
C TYR A 67 -7.96 -10.74 -1.32
N PRO A 68 -7.94 -12.08 -1.50
CA PRO A 68 -6.71 -12.85 -1.62
C PRO A 68 -6.10 -12.72 -3.03
N VAL A 69 -5.72 -11.51 -3.40
CA VAL A 69 -5.19 -11.16 -4.72
C VAL A 69 -4.05 -10.16 -4.59
N GLY A 70 -3.16 -10.14 -5.57
CA GLY A 70 -2.20 -9.05 -5.72
C GLY A 70 -2.84 -7.81 -6.36
N ALA A 71 -2.18 -6.69 -6.25
CA ALA A 71 -2.54 -5.46 -6.95
C ALA A 71 -1.51 -5.13 -8.04
N GLY A 72 -1.95 -4.51 -9.13
CA GLY A 72 -1.08 -4.12 -10.24
C GLY A 72 -1.73 -3.16 -11.21
N GLU A 73 -1.05 -2.85 -12.30
CA GLU A 73 -1.55 -1.96 -13.35
C GLU A 73 -2.78 -2.54 -14.08
N LYS A 74 -2.83 -3.88 -14.22
CA LYS A 74 -3.85 -4.61 -15.00
C LYS A 74 -4.26 -5.89 -14.29
N ASN A 75 -5.50 -6.33 -14.58
CA ASN A 75 -5.97 -7.65 -14.18
C ASN A 75 -5.20 -8.74 -14.92
N GLY A 76 -4.92 -9.84 -14.22
CA GLY A 76 -4.24 -11.00 -14.80
C GLY A 76 -3.90 -12.06 -13.77
N SER A 77 -3.06 -13.02 -14.18
CA SER A 77 -2.44 -14.00 -13.29
C SER A 77 -0.93 -13.90 -13.50
N PHE A 78 -0.18 -13.77 -12.40
CA PHE A 78 1.25 -13.53 -12.44
C PHE A 78 1.99 -14.46 -11.48
N ASN A 79 3.24 -14.77 -11.83
CA ASN A 79 4.13 -15.56 -10.99
C ASN A 79 4.51 -14.77 -9.73
N PHE A 80 4.09 -15.29 -8.58
CA PHE A 80 4.44 -14.76 -7.27
C PHE A 80 5.52 -15.62 -6.64
N THR A 81 6.60 -15.00 -6.23
CA THR A 81 7.77 -15.67 -5.65
C THR A 81 7.63 -15.71 -4.12
N ILE A 82 7.71 -16.93 -3.59
CA ILE A 82 7.69 -17.19 -2.16
C ILE A 82 9.13 -17.31 -1.68
N VAL A 83 9.50 -16.45 -0.73
CA VAL A 83 10.79 -16.47 -0.04
C VAL A 83 10.58 -16.80 1.44
N ASP A 84 11.67 -16.99 2.20
CA ASP A 84 11.59 -17.42 3.61
C ASP A 84 10.84 -16.41 4.52
N ARG A 85 10.91 -15.12 4.16
CA ARG A 85 10.17 -14.05 4.85
C ARG A 85 8.91 -13.71 4.08
N ASP A 86 7.76 -13.85 4.70
CA ASP A 86 6.45 -13.57 4.09
C ASP A 86 6.23 -12.09 3.73
N ASP A 87 6.89 -11.17 4.45
CA ASP A 87 6.91 -9.74 4.17
C ASP A 87 7.87 -9.34 3.01
N SER A 88 8.50 -10.30 2.36
CA SER A 88 9.41 -10.08 1.23
C SER A 88 9.02 -10.92 0.00
N CYS A 89 7.91 -11.65 0.07
CA CYS A 89 7.33 -12.35 -1.08
C CYS A 89 6.78 -11.36 -2.10
N SER A 90 7.03 -11.56 -3.40
CA SER A 90 6.66 -10.55 -4.39
C SER A 90 6.52 -11.08 -5.82
N PHE A 91 5.98 -10.25 -6.72
CA PHE A 91 5.90 -10.52 -8.16
C PHE A 91 7.12 -10.05 -8.95
N ARG A 92 8.14 -9.49 -8.31
CA ARG A 92 9.29 -8.85 -8.99
C ARG A 92 10.30 -9.80 -9.62
N TYR A 93 10.38 -11.05 -9.15
CA TYR A 93 11.36 -12.01 -9.64
C TYR A 93 10.94 -12.60 -10.99
N THR A 94 11.86 -12.64 -11.94
CA THR A 94 11.68 -13.47 -13.14
C THR A 94 11.75 -14.96 -12.78
N LYS A 95 11.31 -15.81 -13.69
CA LYS A 95 11.38 -17.26 -13.48
C LYS A 95 12.81 -17.73 -13.31
N GLU A 96 13.72 -17.22 -14.14
CA GLU A 96 15.15 -17.54 -14.14
C GLU A 96 15.82 -17.09 -12.82
N GLU A 97 15.44 -15.93 -12.30
CA GLU A 97 15.95 -15.42 -11.01
C GLU A 97 15.46 -16.30 -9.87
N ALA A 98 14.18 -16.64 -9.81
CA ALA A 98 13.63 -17.50 -8.79
C ALA A 98 14.26 -18.91 -8.80
N GLU A 99 14.42 -19.51 -9.99
CA GLU A 99 15.10 -20.81 -10.16
C GLU A 99 16.56 -20.77 -9.67
N ARG A 100 17.30 -19.71 -10.02
CA ARG A 100 18.70 -19.55 -9.60
C ARG A 100 18.84 -19.44 -8.08
N GLU A 101 17.92 -18.75 -7.43
CA GLU A 101 17.91 -18.55 -5.98
C GLU A 101 17.23 -19.72 -5.24
N GLY A 102 16.64 -20.68 -5.95
CA GLY A 102 15.92 -21.81 -5.36
C GLY A 102 14.55 -21.45 -4.76
N PHE A 103 13.97 -20.33 -5.16
CA PHE A 103 12.67 -19.87 -4.67
C PHE A 103 11.52 -20.56 -5.42
N LYS A 104 10.43 -20.82 -4.69
CA LYS A 104 9.20 -21.33 -5.27
C LYS A 104 8.39 -20.19 -5.88
N GLN A 105 7.83 -20.42 -7.08
CA GLN A 105 6.83 -19.55 -7.67
C GLN A 105 5.47 -20.23 -7.79
N ILE A 106 4.42 -19.46 -7.58
CA ILE A 106 3.02 -19.86 -7.81
C ILE A 106 2.31 -18.77 -8.61
N GLU A 107 1.30 -19.16 -9.38
CA GLU A 107 0.43 -18.17 -10.04
C GLU A 107 -0.60 -17.62 -9.05
N ILE A 108 -0.71 -16.30 -9.02
CA ILE A 108 -1.69 -15.58 -8.18
C ILE A 108 -2.45 -14.58 -9.05
N PRO A 109 -3.77 -14.45 -8.85
CA PRO A 109 -4.54 -13.41 -9.50
C PRO A 109 -4.10 -12.02 -9.03
N VAL A 110 -4.00 -11.09 -9.97
CA VAL A 110 -3.69 -9.67 -9.74
C VAL A 110 -4.83 -8.85 -10.31
N VAL A 111 -5.23 -7.81 -9.60
CA VAL A 111 -6.28 -6.89 -10.02
C VAL A 111 -5.80 -5.45 -10.03
N ALA A 112 -6.31 -4.67 -10.96
CA ALA A 112 -6.22 -3.22 -10.87
C ALA A 112 -7.26 -2.69 -9.86
N LEU A 113 -6.89 -1.78 -9.00
CA LEU A 113 -7.82 -1.20 -8.02
C LEU A 113 -8.99 -0.48 -8.71
N ASN A 114 -8.74 0.11 -9.89
CA ASN A 114 -9.76 0.72 -10.73
C ASN A 114 -10.92 -0.25 -11.05
N ASP A 115 -10.59 -1.53 -11.33
CA ASP A 115 -11.57 -2.53 -11.69
C ASP A 115 -12.19 -3.18 -10.45
N LEU A 116 -11.38 -3.44 -9.41
CA LEU A 116 -11.85 -4.05 -8.17
C LEU A 116 -12.96 -3.23 -7.50
N LEU A 117 -12.84 -1.91 -7.51
CA LEU A 117 -13.79 -1.01 -6.85
C LEU A 117 -14.78 -0.35 -7.83
N LEU A 118 -14.80 -0.74 -9.11
CA LEU A 118 -15.62 -0.10 -10.13
C LEU A 118 -17.12 -0.12 -9.76
N ASP A 119 -17.60 -1.29 -9.35
CA ASP A 119 -19.00 -1.52 -9.00
C ASP A 119 -19.21 -1.63 -7.47
N SER A 120 -18.24 -1.14 -6.70
CA SER A 120 -18.33 -1.15 -5.24
C SER A 120 -19.32 -0.11 -4.74
N GLU A 121 -20.18 -0.50 -3.80
CA GLU A 121 -21.06 0.42 -3.08
C GLU A 121 -20.33 1.22 -1.99
N LEU A 122 -19.04 0.93 -1.76
CA LEU A 122 -18.24 1.63 -0.77
C LEU A 122 -17.92 3.08 -1.23
N PRO A 123 -17.74 4.01 -0.30
CA PRO A 123 -17.25 5.34 -0.63
C PRO A 123 -15.92 5.28 -1.40
N THR A 124 -15.64 6.30 -2.20
CA THR A 124 -14.29 6.48 -2.76
C THR A 124 -13.24 6.41 -1.63
N PRO A 125 -12.13 5.66 -1.80
CA PRO A 125 -11.09 5.60 -0.79
C PRO A 125 -10.52 6.97 -0.44
N ASP A 126 -10.48 7.31 0.84
CA ASP A 126 -9.84 8.52 1.36
C ASP A 126 -8.35 8.31 1.59
N ILE A 127 -7.98 7.08 1.97
CA ILE A 127 -6.58 6.65 2.14
C ILE A 127 -6.37 5.38 1.32
N ILE A 128 -5.28 5.35 0.54
CA ILE A 128 -4.77 4.15 -0.12
C ILE A 128 -3.32 3.93 0.32
N LYS A 129 -3.07 2.86 1.08
CA LYS A 129 -1.72 2.39 1.42
C LYS A 129 -1.30 1.34 0.39
N ILE A 130 -0.08 1.45 -0.09
CA ILE A 130 0.53 0.54 -1.06
C ILE A 130 1.89 0.10 -0.53
N ASP A 131 2.06 -1.21 -0.44
CA ASP A 131 3.28 -1.89 -0.07
C ASP A 131 3.35 -3.17 -0.91
N ALA A 132 3.85 -3.01 -2.12
CA ALA A 132 3.84 -4.04 -3.17
C ALA A 132 5.24 -4.53 -3.51
N GLU A 133 6.17 -4.44 -2.54
CA GLU A 133 7.52 -4.98 -2.62
C GLU A 133 8.26 -4.59 -3.92
N GLY A 134 8.18 -3.31 -4.27
CA GLY A 134 8.88 -2.71 -5.40
C GLY A 134 8.07 -2.55 -6.69
N LEU A 135 6.78 -2.91 -6.69
CA LEU A 135 5.84 -2.72 -7.80
C LEU A 135 4.81 -1.62 -7.53
N ASP A 136 5.09 -0.73 -6.60
CA ASP A 136 4.14 0.26 -6.08
C ASP A 136 3.69 1.26 -7.15
N ILE A 137 4.58 1.64 -8.08
CA ILE A 137 4.21 2.52 -9.21
C ILE A 137 3.24 1.80 -10.17
N GLU A 138 3.40 0.50 -10.41
CA GLU A 138 2.47 -0.31 -11.20
C GLU A 138 1.10 -0.39 -10.52
N VAL A 139 1.06 -0.52 -9.20
CA VAL A 139 -0.18 -0.47 -8.42
C VAL A 139 -0.83 0.90 -8.51
N LEU A 140 -0.05 1.98 -8.37
CA LEU A 140 -0.55 3.37 -8.53
C LEU A 140 -1.18 3.61 -9.91
N LYS A 141 -0.59 3.07 -10.99
CA LYS A 141 -1.19 3.13 -12.33
C LYS A 141 -2.53 2.41 -12.40
N GLY A 142 -2.65 1.23 -11.75
CA GLY A 142 -3.91 0.48 -11.61
C GLY A 142 -4.93 1.13 -10.69
N ALA A 143 -4.52 2.17 -9.94
CA ALA A 143 -5.37 2.99 -9.09
C ALA A 143 -5.61 4.40 -9.68
N SER A 144 -5.33 4.62 -10.96
CA SER A 144 -5.34 5.94 -11.61
C SER A 144 -6.68 6.68 -11.53
N ASN A 145 -7.80 5.98 -11.45
CA ASN A 145 -9.14 6.56 -11.28
C ASN A 145 -9.32 7.30 -9.94
N TYR A 146 -8.41 7.09 -9.00
CA TYR A 146 -8.44 7.68 -7.65
C TYR A 146 -7.56 8.92 -7.52
N PHE A 147 -6.68 9.21 -8.51
CA PHE A 147 -5.98 10.49 -8.54
C PHE A 147 -6.96 11.66 -8.62
N GLY A 148 -6.73 12.66 -7.79
CA GLY A 148 -7.60 13.82 -7.63
C GLY A 148 -8.88 13.58 -6.80
N LYS A 149 -9.15 12.33 -6.37
CA LYS A 149 -10.28 11.94 -5.50
C LYS A 149 -9.81 11.53 -4.11
N THR A 150 -8.89 10.58 -4.02
CA THR A 150 -8.26 10.12 -2.77
C THR A 150 -7.45 11.26 -2.15
N GLU A 151 -7.58 11.46 -0.86
CA GLU A 151 -6.87 12.53 -0.14
C GLU A 151 -5.43 12.12 0.21
N VAL A 152 -5.21 10.85 0.58
CA VAL A 152 -3.93 10.35 1.07
C VAL A 152 -3.50 9.09 0.31
N PHE A 153 -2.27 9.09 -0.20
CA PHE A 153 -1.56 7.88 -0.60
C PHE A 153 -0.37 7.66 0.34
N MET A 154 -0.22 6.42 0.84
CA MET A 154 0.94 5.98 1.60
C MET A 154 1.64 4.91 0.77
N VAL A 155 2.92 5.10 0.46
CA VAL A 155 3.60 4.25 -0.53
C VAL A 155 5.04 3.98 -0.11
N GLU A 156 5.46 2.70 -0.17
CA GLU A 156 6.83 2.34 0.09
C GLU A 156 7.76 2.76 -1.06
N ALA A 157 8.97 3.22 -0.72
CA ALA A 157 9.97 3.63 -1.70
C ALA A 157 11.39 3.19 -1.33
N GLY A 158 12.14 2.71 -2.34
CA GLY A 158 13.55 2.40 -2.20
C GLY A 158 14.42 3.66 -2.13
N VAL A 159 15.27 3.78 -1.10
CA VAL A 159 16.26 4.88 -0.99
C VAL A 159 17.59 4.43 -1.57
N VAL A 160 18.32 3.55 -0.87
CA VAL A 160 19.56 2.95 -1.39
C VAL A 160 19.33 1.55 -1.96
N ASN A 161 18.09 1.08 -1.94
CA ASN A 161 17.69 -0.21 -2.49
C ASN A 161 17.83 -0.19 -4.03
N LYS A 162 18.72 -1.03 -4.55
CA LYS A 162 18.97 -1.14 -6.00
C LYS A 162 18.09 -2.16 -6.69
N VAL A 163 17.30 -2.89 -5.91
CA VAL A 163 16.46 -3.99 -6.40
C VAL A 163 15.09 -3.47 -6.82
N PHE A 164 14.52 -2.52 -6.08
CA PHE A 164 13.21 -1.96 -6.37
C PHE A 164 13.25 -1.01 -7.56
N SER A 165 12.27 -1.12 -8.45
CA SER A 165 12.11 -0.20 -9.58
C SER A 165 11.59 1.18 -9.15
N ASN A 166 10.80 1.23 -8.07
CA ASN A 166 10.22 2.42 -7.47
C ASN A 166 11.19 3.08 -6.47
N SER A 167 12.22 3.75 -6.98
CA SER A 167 13.09 4.54 -6.13
C SER A 167 12.33 5.75 -5.55
N PHE A 168 12.81 6.24 -4.39
CA PHE A 168 12.32 7.46 -3.74
C PHE A 168 12.08 8.61 -4.74
N LEU A 169 13.07 8.91 -5.59
CA LEU A 169 12.97 10.00 -6.56
C LEU A 169 11.91 9.75 -7.63
N LYS A 170 11.83 8.52 -8.15
CA LYS A 170 10.82 8.17 -9.16
C LYS A 170 9.41 8.32 -8.61
N LEU A 171 9.19 7.85 -7.36
CA LEU A 171 7.89 7.91 -6.73
C LEU A 171 7.48 9.35 -6.41
N ILE A 172 8.41 10.18 -5.90
CA ILE A 172 8.15 11.62 -5.69
C ILE A 172 7.72 12.29 -6.99
N ASN A 173 8.46 12.09 -8.08
CA ASN A 173 8.13 12.70 -9.37
C ASN A 173 6.78 12.21 -9.89
N PHE A 174 6.53 10.89 -9.82
CA PHE A 174 5.26 10.32 -10.27
C PHE A 174 4.07 10.91 -9.51
N MET A 175 4.16 11.04 -8.20
CA MET A 175 3.09 11.61 -7.38
C MET A 175 2.92 13.11 -7.61
N ASP A 176 4.02 13.85 -7.78
CA ASP A 176 3.98 15.29 -8.09
C ASP A 176 3.28 15.57 -9.44
N GLU A 177 3.58 14.78 -10.46
CA GLU A 177 2.92 14.84 -11.79
C GLU A 177 1.43 14.50 -11.72
N ASN A 178 1.01 13.69 -10.74
CA ASN A 178 -0.39 13.37 -10.49
C ASN A 178 -1.09 14.28 -9.48
N ASN A 179 -0.50 15.47 -9.20
CA ASN A 179 -1.03 16.50 -8.30
C ASN A 179 -1.09 16.09 -6.82
N TYR A 180 -0.10 15.32 -6.36
CA TYR A 180 0.12 15.02 -4.95
C TYR A 180 1.41 15.65 -4.44
N ARG A 181 1.45 15.96 -3.17
CA ARG A 181 2.58 16.56 -2.46
C ARG A 181 3.04 15.60 -1.38
N LEU A 182 4.37 15.42 -1.23
CA LEU A 182 4.91 14.73 -0.06
C LEU A 182 4.53 15.51 1.20
N PHE A 183 3.94 14.81 2.16
CA PHE A 183 3.43 15.39 3.41
C PHE A 183 4.19 14.89 4.63
N GLU A 184 4.53 13.57 4.67
CA GLU A 184 5.20 12.94 5.81
C GLU A 184 6.05 11.75 5.35
N ILE A 185 6.97 11.33 6.19
CA ILE A 185 7.70 10.05 6.10
C ILE A 185 7.43 9.31 7.40
N THR A 186 6.71 8.20 7.34
CA THR A 186 6.20 7.49 8.52
C THR A 186 7.05 6.30 8.94
N ASP A 187 7.88 5.78 8.04
CA ASP A 187 8.85 4.72 8.34
C ASP A 187 10.22 5.01 7.72
N LEU A 188 11.27 4.59 8.44
CA LEU A 188 12.68 4.72 8.05
C LEU A 188 13.37 3.37 8.25
N ASN A 189 13.24 2.47 7.28
CA ASN A 189 13.73 1.11 7.36
C ASN A 189 15.26 1.04 7.13
N ARG A 190 16.00 0.45 8.09
CA ARG A 190 17.46 0.32 8.11
C ARG A 190 17.90 -1.07 8.53
N PRO A 191 17.63 -2.12 7.70
CA PRO A 191 17.78 -3.53 8.12
C PRO A 191 19.22 -4.04 8.15
N PHE A 192 20.19 -3.28 7.60
CA PHE A 192 21.55 -3.76 7.40
C PHE A 192 22.61 -3.00 8.19
N THR A 193 23.79 -3.59 8.30
CA THR A 193 24.99 -2.95 8.82
C THR A 193 25.96 -2.69 7.66
N PRO A 194 26.46 -1.46 7.44
CA PRO A 194 26.18 -0.24 8.19
C PRO A 194 24.72 0.20 8.07
N ASN A 195 24.24 0.99 9.03
CA ASN A 195 22.86 1.38 9.22
C ASN A 195 22.39 2.42 8.17
N VAL A 196 22.38 2.01 6.89
CA VAL A 196 21.93 2.85 5.77
C VAL A 196 20.41 2.80 5.64
N LEU A 197 19.81 3.89 5.17
CA LEU A 197 18.39 3.97 4.90
C LEU A 197 18.07 3.16 3.64
N TRP A 198 17.34 2.06 3.80
CA TRP A 198 17.02 1.12 2.74
C TRP A 198 15.70 1.42 2.03
N LEU A 199 14.64 1.53 2.82
CA LEU A 199 13.29 1.85 2.40
C LEU A 199 12.70 2.94 3.28
N VAL A 200 11.68 3.60 2.78
CA VAL A 200 10.85 4.57 3.51
C VAL A 200 9.39 4.37 3.13
N GLU A 201 8.47 4.64 4.06
CA GLU A 201 7.06 4.84 3.74
C GLU A 201 6.80 6.34 3.57
N LEU A 202 6.35 6.74 2.39
CA LEU A 202 6.06 8.11 2.01
C LEU A 202 4.56 8.38 2.04
N VAL A 203 4.16 9.45 2.68
CA VAL A 203 2.77 9.91 2.70
C VAL A 203 2.61 11.10 1.76
N PHE A 204 1.71 10.96 0.81
CA PHE A 204 1.35 12.01 -0.13
C PHE A 204 -0.08 12.49 0.13
N VAL A 205 -0.29 13.79 0.06
CA VAL A 205 -1.63 14.40 0.12
C VAL A 205 -1.96 15.10 -1.18
N LYS A 206 -3.24 15.12 -1.52
CA LYS A 206 -3.74 15.79 -2.71
C LYS A 206 -3.47 17.28 -2.66
N LYS A 207 -2.79 17.84 -3.67
CA LYS A 207 -2.58 19.30 -3.78
C LYS A 207 -3.92 20.02 -3.88
N ASN A 208 -4.08 21.08 -3.10
CA ASN A 208 -5.32 21.82 -2.92
C ASN A 208 -6.48 20.98 -2.34
N GLY A 209 -6.18 19.84 -1.73
CA GLY A 209 -7.12 18.99 -1.03
C GLY A 209 -7.41 19.47 0.39
N PHE A 210 -8.14 18.65 1.15
CA PHE A 210 -8.52 18.99 2.52
C PHE A 210 -7.29 19.17 3.42
N LEU A 211 -6.36 18.21 3.40
CA LEU A 211 -5.16 18.24 4.23
C LEU A 211 -4.17 19.33 3.78
N ASP A 212 -3.94 19.45 2.47
CA ASP A 212 -3.04 20.45 1.91
C ASP A 212 -3.47 21.87 2.29
N SER A 213 -4.79 22.12 2.36
CA SER A 213 -5.35 23.41 2.80
C SER A 213 -5.14 23.73 4.29
N LYS A 214 -4.73 22.74 5.09
CA LYS A 214 -4.45 22.91 6.54
C LYS A 214 -2.97 23.13 6.84
N ILE A 215 -2.09 23.00 5.84
CA ILE A 215 -0.67 23.29 6.00
C ILE A 215 -0.52 24.80 6.25
N ILE A 216 0.21 25.13 7.30
CA ILE A 216 0.51 26.53 7.64
C ILE A 216 1.51 27.07 6.61
N SER A 217 1.15 28.13 5.91
CA SER A 217 2.00 28.86 4.96
C SER A 217 2.76 29.98 5.65
#